data_f0a69dc79bb18542c051ade523ef2279
#
_entry.id   f0a69dc79bb18542c051ade523ef2279
#
_cell.length_a   1.000
_cell.length_b   1.000
_cell.length_c   1.000
_cell.angle_alpha   90.00
_cell.angle_beta   90.00
_cell.angle_gamma   90.00
#
_symmetry.space_group_name_H-M   'P 1'
#
loop_
_entity.id
_entity.type
_entity.pdbx_description
1 polymer ?
#
loop_
_entity_poly.entity_id
_entity_poly.type
_entity_poly.pdbx_seq_one_letter_code
_entity_poly.pdbx_strand_id
1 'polypeptide(L)'
;MYFDSYITGKRIQQLRKTKGLTQEQFAAKLNISDRHLGKIERGEGTASIDLLVEVAISLNTTLDFLILGVLDTPRERELNAQIKNQYQKIQIFKNKLSNLIDELDTSASV
;
A
#
# COMPACT_ATOMS: atom_id res chain seq x y z
N MET A 1 0.70 -12.68 18.48
CA MET A 1 0.91 -11.34 17.91
C MET A 1 0.04 -10.34 18.64
N TYR A 2 0.60 -9.22 18.99
CA TYR A 2 -0.10 -8.21 19.77
C TYR A 2 -0.26 -6.92 18.98
N PHE A 3 -1.41 -6.28 19.16
CA PHE A 3 -1.64 -4.95 18.60
C PHE A 3 -0.71 -3.94 19.29
N ASP A 4 0.06 -3.21 18.52
CA ASP A 4 0.96 -2.18 19.02
C ASP A 4 0.42 -0.80 18.67
N SER A 5 -0.17 -0.13 19.66
CA SER A 5 -0.76 1.19 19.50
C SER A 5 0.27 2.24 19.08
N TYR A 6 1.49 2.12 19.55
CA TYR A 6 2.56 3.07 19.25
C TYR A 6 2.95 2.99 17.77
N ILE A 7 3.20 1.78 17.28
CA ILE A 7 3.58 1.58 15.88
C ILE A 7 2.44 1.96 14.93
N THR A 8 1.21 1.58 15.28
CA THR A 8 0.03 1.97 14.49
C THR A 8 -0.13 3.48 14.46
N GLY A 9 0.01 4.15 15.60
CA GLY A 9 -0.05 5.61 15.67
C GLY A 9 1.02 6.29 14.83
N LYS A 10 2.23 5.75 14.81
CA LYS A 10 3.31 6.24 13.96
C LYS A 10 2.98 6.11 12.47
N ARG A 11 2.41 5.01 12.06
CA ARG A 11 2.00 4.81 10.66
C ARG A 11 0.92 5.81 10.26
N ILE A 12 -0.05 6.03 11.12
CA ILE A 12 -1.11 7.05 10.90
C ILE A 12 -0.48 8.43 10.73
N GLN A 13 0.42 8.80 11.64
CA GLN A 13 1.10 10.09 11.59
C GLN A 13 1.89 10.28 10.29
N GLN A 14 2.65 9.27 9.89
CA GLN A 14 3.46 9.32 8.67
C GLN A 14 2.58 9.48 7.42
N LEU A 15 1.51 8.71 7.32
CA LEU A 15 0.58 8.82 6.19
C LEU A 15 -0.12 10.17 6.17
N ARG A 16 -0.53 10.68 7.33
CA ARG A 16 -1.12 12.01 7.44
C ARG A 16 -0.18 13.07 6.89
N LYS A 17 1.07 13.05 7.33
CA LYS A 17 2.10 14.00 6.89
C LYS A 17 2.41 13.87 5.41
N THR A 18 2.46 12.66 4.90
CA THR A 18 2.68 12.39 3.48
C THR A 18 1.58 13.02 2.62
N LYS A 19 0.36 13.07 3.14
CA LYS A 19 -0.77 13.70 2.45
C LYS A 19 -0.84 15.21 2.69
N GLY A 20 0.12 15.79 3.43
CA GLY A 20 0.17 17.22 3.69
C GLY A 20 -0.87 17.71 4.67
N LEU A 21 -1.42 16.85 5.50
CA LEU A 21 -2.46 17.21 6.47
C LEU A 21 -1.84 17.51 7.84
N THR A 22 -2.30 18.60 8.48
CA THR A 22 -2.01 18.85 9.89
C THR A 22 -2.88 17.96 10.77
N GLN A 23 -2.52 17.82 12.04
CA GLN A 23 -3.38 17.10 13.00
C GLN A 23 -4.78 17.72 13.05
N GLU A 24 -4.85 19.03 13.08
CA GLU A 24 -6.12 19.75 13.12
C GLU A 24 -6.99 19.44 11.90
N GLN A 25 -6.39 19.48 10.71
CA GLN A 25 -7.11 19.19 9.47
C GLN A 25 -7.62 17.77 9.43
N PHE A 26 -6.78 16.82 9.82
CA PHE A 26 -7.15 15.41 9.78
C PHE A 26 -8.18 15.06 10.85
N ALA A 27 -8.02 15.61 12.06
CA ALA A 27 -8.98 15.44 13.14
C ALA A 27 -10.37 15.95 12.72
N ALA A 28 -10.43 17.09 12.03
CA ALA A 28 -11.67 17.63 11.51
C ALA A 28 -12.33 16.66 10.50
N LYS A 29 -11.53 16.07 9.62
CA LYS A 29 -12.02 15.05 8.66
C LYS A 29 -12.60 13.82 9.35
N LEU A 30 -11.98 13.41 10.44
CA LEU A 30 -12.40 12.25 11.22
C LEU A 30 -13.51 12.57 12.22
N ASN A 31 -13.88 13.85 12.36
CA ASN A 31 -14.85 14.33 13.33
C ASN A 31 -14.45 13.98 14.78
N ILE A 32 -13.17 14.14 15.08
CA ILE A 32 -12.63 13.98 16.44
C ILE A 32 -11.82 15.22 16.80
N SER A 33 -11.48 15.34 18.08
CA SER A 33 -10.65 16.46 18.54
C SER A 33 -9.17 16.27 18.18
N ASP A 34 -8.45 17.37 18.05
CA ASP A 34 -6.99 17.35 17.83
C ASP A 34 -6.28 16.58 18.94
N ARG A 35 -6.74 16.75 20.16
CA ARG A 35 -6.18 16.07 21.33
C ARG A 35 -6.36 14.56 21.22
N HIS A 36 -7.53 14.12 20.76
CA HIS A 36 -7.81 12.70 20.57
C HIS A 36 -6.89 12.10 19.49
N LEU A 37 -6.78 12.79 18.35
CA LEU A 37 -5.88 12.35 17.29
C LEU A 37 -4.43 12.33 17.76
N GLY A 38 -3.99 13.35 18.48
CA GLY A 38 -2.64 13.41 19.03
C GLY A 38 -2.32 12.24 19.94
N LYS A 39 -3.27 11.83 20.78
CA LYS A 39 -3.13 10.65 21.64
C LYS A 39 -2.98 9.38 20.82
N ILE A 40 -3.81 9.21 19.78
CA ILE A 40 -3.75 8.05 18.90
C ILE A 40 -2.39 7.98 18.22
N GLU A 41 -1.90 9.09 17.68
CA GLU A 41 -0.61 9.13 16.99
C GLU A 41 0.58 8.86 17.91
N ARG A 42 0.45 9.19 19.19
CA ARG A 42 1.48 8.89 20.21
C ARG A 42 1.36 7.50 20.80
N GLY A 43 0.31 6.77 20.45
CA GLY A 43 0.06 5.44 21.01
C GLY A 43 -0.49 5.48 22.43
N GLU A 44 -1.01 6.62 22.86
CA GLU A 44 -1.60 6.80 24.18
C GLU A 44 -3.09 6.49 24.14
N GLY A 45 -3.45 5.26 24.32
CA GLY A 45 -4.82 4.81 24.29
C GLY A 45 -5.14 4.04 23.01
N THR A 46 -6.31 3.43 23.02
CA THR A 46 -6.77 2.59 21.92
C THR A 46 -7.80 3.33 21.07
N ALA A 47 -7.57 3.37 19.78
CA ALA A 47 -8.59 3.80 18.84
C ALA A 47 -9.61 2.68 18.68
N SER A 48 -10.89 3.04 18.55
CA SER A 48 -11.92 2.06 18.22
C SER A 48 -11.69 1.49 16.83
N ILE A 49 -12.20 0.30 16.57
CA ILE A 49 -12.12 -0.30 15.23
C ILE A 49 -12.79 0.60 14.20
N ASP A 50 -13.95 1.16 14.55
CA ASP A 50 -14.67 2.08 13.67
C ASP A 50 -13.80 3.29 13.29
N LEU A 51 -13.10 3.86 14.25
CA LEU A 51 -12.21 4.99 13.98
C LEU A 51 -11.02 4.56 13.10
N LEU A 52 -10.44 3.40 13.34
CA LEU A 52 -9.36 2.86 12.52
C LEU A 52 -9.81 2.63 11.08
N VAL A 53 -11.04 2.16 10.88
CA VAL A 53 -11.62 2.01 9.54
C VAL A 53 -11.74 3.38 8.85
N GLU A 54 -12.24 4.38 9.54
CA GLU A 54 -12.35 5.75 8.99
C GLU A 54 -10.97 6.33 8.67
N VAL A 55 -9.99 6.11 9.52
CA VAL A 55 -8.60 6.53 9.27
C VAL A 55 -8.07 5.86 8.00
N ALA A 56 -8.27 4.57 7.85
CA ALA A 56 -7.81 3.83 6.68
C ALA A 56 -8.45 4.36 5.40
N ILE A 57 -9.75 4.60 5.41
CA ILE A 57 -10.47 5.15 4.26
C ILE A 57 -9.96 6.56 3.94
N SER A 58 -9.84 7.41 4.95
CA SER A 58 -9.43 8.81 4.77
C SER A 58 -7.99 8.94 4.27
N LEU A 59 -7.12 8.03 4.67
CA LEU A 59 -5.72 8.00 4.23
C LEU A 59 -5.49 7.14 3.00
N ASN A 60 -6.56 6.55 2.44
CA ASN A 60 -6.49 5.66 1.28
C ASN A 60 -5.51 4.50 1.51
N THR A 61 -5.62 3.87 2.65
CA THR A 61 -4.80 2.73 3.04
C THR A 61 -5.70 1.61 3.59
N THR A 62 -5.11 0.57 4.12
CA THR A 62 -5.82 -0.59 4.67
C THR A 62 -5.57 -0.73 6.16
N LEU A 63 -6.47 -1.43 6.85
CA LEU A 63 -6.24 -1.82 8.24
C LEU A 63 -5.00 -2.71 8.37
N ASP A 64 -4.77 -3.59 7.42
CA ASP A 64 -3.59 -4.45 7.41
C ASP A 64 -2.31 -3.62 7.45
N PHE A 65 -2.23 -2.56 6.65
CA PHE A 65 -1.07 -1.67 6.69
C PHE A 65 -0.96 -0.94 8.03
N LEU A 66 -2.05 -0.38 8.53
CA LEU A 66 -2.02 0.38 9.78
C LEU A 66 -1.60 -0.47 10.97
N ILE A 67 -2.11 -1.67 11.06
CA ILE A 67 -1.92 -2.56 12.22
C ILE A 67 -0.69 -3.45 12.06
N LEU A 68 -0.50 -4.03 10.89
CA LEU A 68 0.54 -5.02 10.63
C LEU A 68 1.71 -4.48 9.81
N GLY A 69 1.55 -3.32 9.17
CA GLY A 69 2.57 -2.76 8.30
C GLY A 69 2.69 -3.48 6.95
N VAL A 70 1.67 -4.20 6.54
CA VAL A 70 1.66 -5.00 5.32
C VAL A 70 0.83 -4.30 4.27
N LEU A 71 1.40 -4.02 3.10
CA LEU A 71 0.71 -3.32 2.02
C LEU A 71 -0.28 -4.22 1.28
N ASP A 72 -0.05 -5.53 1.31
CA ASP A 72 -0.90 -6.51 0.69
C ASP A 72 -1.04 -7.75 1.59
N THR A 73 -2.13 -8.50 1.42
CA THR A 73 -2.32 -9.75 2.13
C THR A 73 -1.37 -10.82 1.57
N PRO A 74 -1.11 -11.91 2.33
CA PRO A 74 -0.32 -13.02 1.80
C PRO A 74 -0.88 -13.56 0.48
N ARG A 75 -2.23 -13.62 0.35
CA ARG A 75 -2.88 -14.06 -0.89
C ARG A 75 -2.62 -13.08 -2.03
N GLU A 76 -2.73 -11.79 -1.78
CA GLU A 76 -2.44 -10.76 -2.78
C GLU A 76 -0.99 -10.80 -3.21
N ARG A 77 -0.06 -11.01 -2.27
CA ARG A 77 1.37 -11.17 -2.60
C ARG A 77 1.61 -12.36 -3.49
N GLU A 78 0.95 -13.47 -3.21
CA GLU A 78 1.05 -14.69 -4.03
C GLU A 78 0.51 -14.45 -5.43
N LEU A 79 -0.67 -13.82 -5.55
CA LEU A 79 -1.27 -13.47 -6.84
C LEU A 79 -0.38 -12.52 -7.63
N ASN A 80 0.17 -11.51 -6.98
CA ASN A 80 1.07 -10.56 -7.63
C ASN A 80 2.35 -11.24 -8.10
N ALA A 81 2.89 -12.18 -7.34
CA ALA A 81 4.04 -12.98 -7.74
C ALA A 81 3.73 -13.83 -8.98
N GLN A 82 2.54 -14.45 -9.04
CA GLN A 82 2.10 -15.23 -10.20
C GLN A 82 1.94 -14.34 -11.43
N ILE A 83 1.32 -13.17 -11.28
CA ILE A 83 1.15 -12.21 -12.39
C ILE A 83 2.51 -11.77 -12.91
N LYS A 84 3.45 -11.44 -12.04
CA LYS A 84 4.81 -11.06 -12.41
C LYS A 84 5.51 -12.17 -13.17
N ASN A 85 5.38 -13.39 -12.72
CA ASN A 85 5.99 -14.57 -13.37
C ASN A 85 5.42 -14.78 -14.78
N GLN A 86 4.10 -14.68 -14.94
CA GLN A 86 3.45 -14.78 -16.25
C GLN A 86 3.89 -13.65 -17.18
N TYR A 87 3.98 -12.43 -16.66
CA TYR A 87 4.45 -11.28 -17.43
C TYR A 87 5.87 -11.50 -17.95
N GLN A 88 6.75 -12.04 -17.11
CA GLN A 88 8.13 -12.36 -17.51
C GLN A 88 8.17 -13.40 -18.63
N LYS A 89 7.33 -14.44 -18.53
CA LYS A 89 7.21 -15.46 -19.58
C LYS A 89 6.75 -14.90 -20.91
N ILE A 90 5.77 -13.99 -20.86
CA ILE A 90 5.28 -13.28 -22.05
C ILE A 90 6.39 -12.44 -22.68
N GLN A 91 7.17 -11.73 -21.88
CA GLN A 91 8.29 -10.92 -22.38
C GLN A 91 9.37 -11.76 -23.04
N ILE A 92 9.71 -12.90 -22.46
CA ILE A 92 10.67 -13.85 -23.07
C ILE A 92 10.15 -14.35 -24.40
N PHE A 93 8.88 -14.72 -24.48
CA PHE A 93 8.26 -15.18 -25.72
C PHE A 93 8.27 -14.07 -26.80
N LYS A 94 7.91 -12.84 -26.43
CA LYS A 94 7.95 -11.68 -27.33
C LYS A 94 9.35 -11.45 -27.88
N ASN A 95 10.37 -11.54 -27.02
CA ASN A 95 11.75 -11.32 -27.43
C ASN A 95 12.20 -12.40 -28.42
N LYS A 96 11.87 -13.66 -28.18
CA LYS A 96 12.18 -14.74 -29.10
C LYS A 96 11.49 -14.55 -30.44
N LEU A 97 10.22 -14.16 -30.42
CA LEU A 97 9.46 -13.93 -31.63
C LEU A 97 10.04 -12.75 -32.45
N SER A 98 10.41 -11.67 -31.77
CA SER A 98 11.05 -10.51 -32.38
C SER A 98 12.38 -10.88 -33.05
N ASN A 99 13.21 -11.71 -32.38
CA ASN A 99 14.47 -12.19 -32.93
C ASN A 99 14.25 -13.05 -34.18
N LEU A 100 13.22 -13.90 -34.18
CA LEU A 100 12.88 -14.71 -35.35
C LEU A 100 12.44 -13.85 -36.53
N ILE A 101 11.67 -12.80 -36.27
CA ILE A 101 11.24 -11.86 -37.31
C ILE A 101 12.45 -11.12 -37.89
N ASP A 102 13.39 -10.68 -37.05
CA ASP A 102 14.61 -10.02 -37.48
C ASP A 102 15.47 -10.95 -38.35
N GLU A 103 15.58 -12.23 -37.97
CA GLU A 103 16.31 -13.23 -38.77
C GLU A 103 15.67 -13.41 -40.14
N LEU A 104 14.34 -13.47 -40.19
CA LEU A 104 13.61 -13.62 -41.46
C LEU A 104 13.80 -12.37 -42.35
N ASP A 105 13.75 -11.18 -41.77
CA ASP A 105 13.99 -9.92 -42.50
C ASP A 105 15.41 -9.88 -43.05
N THR A 106 16.40 -10.30 -42.26
CA THR A 106 17.78 -10.38 -42.71
C THR A 106 17.94 -11.40 -43.84
N SER A 107 17.26 -12.52 -43.77
CA SER A 107 17.27 -13.54 -44.81
C SER A 107 16.58 -13.03 -46.08
N ALA A 108 15.51 -12.25 -45.95
CA ALA A 108 14.77 -11.67 -47.09
C ALA A 108 15.54 -10.56 -47.81
N SER A 109 16.46 -9.89 -47.12
CA SER A 109 17.26 -8.80 -47.67
C SER A 109 18.48 -9.25 -48.49
N VAL A 110 18.72 -10.54 -48.52
CA VAL A 110 19.75 -11.15 -49.35
C VAL A 110 19.15 -11.58 -50.71
#